data_15d59cf2367306167113f2a9dcd3db85
#
_entry.id   15d59cf2367306167113f2a9dcd3db85
#
_cell.length_a   1.000
_cell.length_b   1.000
_cell.length_c   1.000
_cell.angle_alpha   90.00
_cell.angle_beta   90.00
_cell.angle_gamma   90.00
#
_symmetry.space_group_name_H-M   'P 1'
#
loop_
_entity.id
_entity.type
_entity.pdbx_description
1 polymer ?
#
loop_
_entity_poly.entity_id
_entity_poly.type
_entity_poly.pdbx_seq_one_letter_code
_entity_poly.pdbx_strand_id
1 'polypeptide(L)'
;SLHISSLLKKLNLGEQRQINDNIRTMISDYPEEFQLAKRIRKMIEAAFSVTILESEDYYLAALLVSLKSTPSAGKIGVVVAAHGRSSASSMVEVVSQLLGVEQLRAVDMPLDMSPKVALEKIEKAVLEVNDGSGVLLLVDMGSLATFSQEIYRHTNVRVRTIDMVTTAVVLEAVRKASMVGADLDSIYETMRNFRGYGHVDHESPTDVK
;
A
#
# COMPACT_ATOMS: atom_id res chain seq x y z
N SER A 1 -0.99 -14.63 12.82
CA SER A 1 -0.75 -15.02 14.23
C SER A 1 -0.54 -13.82 15.16
N LEU A 2 0.02 -12.68 14.71
CA LEU A 2 0.26 -11.49 15.53
C LEU A 2 -1.01 -10.81 16.07
N HIS A 3 -2.11 -10.81 15.32
CA HIS A 3 -3.38 -10.20 15.76
C HIS A 3 -4.06 -11.01 16.87
N ILE A 4 -4.03 -12.32 16.80
CA ILE A 4 -4.62 -13.18 17.85
C ILE A 4 -3.81 -13.07 19.16
N SER A 5 -2.48 -13.04 19.07
CA SER A 5 -1.61 -12.84 20.24
C SER A 5 -1.78 -11.46 20.88
N SER A 6 -2.00 -10.42 20.07
CA SER A 6 -2.30 -9.06 20.56
C SER A 6 -3.68 -8.98 21.20
N LEU A 7 -4.68 -9.67 20.64
CA LEU A 7 -6.04 -9.79 21.19
C LEU A 7 -6.00 -10.49 22.55
N LEU A 8 -5.34 -11.64 22.65
CA LEU A 8 -5.22 -12.41 23.89
C LEU A 8 -4.46 -11.64 24.99
N LYS A 9 -3.43 -10.85 24.64
CA LYS A 9 -2.77 -9.96 25.60
C LYS A 9 -3.68 -8.84 26.13
N LYS A 10 -4.54 -8.27 25.28
CA LYS A 10 -5.47 -7.20 25.66
C LYS A 10 -6.65 -7.70 26.49
N LEU A 11 -7.12 -8.92 26.22
CA LEU A 11 -8.16 -9.59 27.04
C LEU A 11 -7.70 -9.82 28.50
N ASN A 12 -6.41 -10.11 28.69
CA ASN A 12 -5.82 -10.25 30.04
C ASN A 12 -5.68 -8.91 30.79
N LEU A 13 -5.82 -7.76 30.13
CA LEU A 13 -5.69 -6.43 30.73
C LEU A 13 -7.04 -5.78 31.10
N GLY A 14 -8.18 -6.43 30.82
CA GLY A 14 -9.51 -5.93 31.21
C GLY A 14 -9.96 -4.63 30.52
N GLU A 15 -9.31 -4.24 29.42
CA GLU A 15 -9.68 -3.04 28.66
C GLU A 15 -10.99 -3.24 27.90
N GLN A 16 -12.06 -2.62 28.38
CA GLN A 16 -13.34 -2.52 27.65
C GLN A 16 -13.20 -1.49 26.53
N ARG A 17 -13.13 -1.93 25.28
CA ARG A 17 -13.29 -1.04 24.12
C ARG A 17 -14.78 -0.72 23.92
N GLN A 18 -15.12 0.56 23.98
CA GLN A 18 -16.40 1.02 23.43
C GLN A 18 -16.37 0.88 21.90
N ILE A 19 -17.42 0.29 21.35
CA ILE A 19 -17.57 0.13 19.90
C ILE A 19 -17.78 1.53 19.31
N ASN A 20 -17.03 1.85 18.25
CA ASN A 20 -17.28 3.03 17.44
C ASN A 20 -18.61 2.83 16.69
N ASP A 21 -19.56 3.77 16.84
CA ASP A 21 -20.86 3.72 16.20
C ASP A 21 -20.77 3.61 14.66
N ASN A 22 -19.72 4.17 14.06
CA ASN A 22 -19.45 4.05 12.63
C ASN A 22 -19.21 2.59 12.22
N ILE A 23 -18.49 1.79 13.03
CA ILE A 23 -18.25 0.37 12.75
C ILE A 23 -19.57 -0.41 12.89
N ARG A 24 -20.38 -0.10 13.90
CA ARG A 24 -21.68 -0.74 14.09
C ARG A 24 -22.61 -0.51 12.90
N THR A 25 -22.69 0.75 12.43
CA THR A 25 -23.50 1.13 11.27
C THR A 25 -23.00 0.44 9.99
N MET A 26 -21.67 0.45 9.77
CA MET A 26 -21.08 -0.21 8.60
C MET A 26 -21.37 -1.72 8.59
N ILE A 27 -21.24 -2.41 9.73
CA ILE A 27 -21.44 -3.88 9.82
C ILE A 27 -22.90 -4.27 9.67
N SER A 28 -23.87 -3.37 9.87
CA SER A 28 -25.29 -3.66 9.64
C SER A 28 -25.58 -4.07 8.18
N ASP A 29 -24.78 -3.64 7.23
CA ASP A 29 -24.88 -3.99 5.81
C ASP A 29 -24.25 -5.35 5.47
N TYR A 30 -23.56 -6.00 6.44
CA TYR A 30 -22.81 -7.24 6.25
C TYR A 30 -23.22 -8.34 7.25
N PRO A 31 -24.48 -8.80 7.23
CA PRO A 31 -25.00 -9.73 8.24
C PRO A 31 -24.31 -11.10 8.20
N GLU A 32 -23.86 -11.58 7.04
CA GLU A 32 -23.17 -12.87 6.90
C GLU A 32 -21.82 -12.86 7.60
N GLU A 33 -21.02 -11.81 7.38
CA GLU A 33 -19.71 -11.63 7.98
C GLU A 33 -19.83 -11.46 9.50
N PHE A 34 -20.87 -10.78 9.95
CA PHE A 34 -21.15 -10.66 11.39
C PHE A 34 -21.49 -12.01 12.05
N GLN A 35 -22.29 -12.85 11.38
CA GLN A 35 -22.57 -14.21 11.87
C GLN A 35 -21.33 -15.10 11.85
N LEU A 36 -20.47 -14.95 10.83
CA LEU A 36 -19.20 -15.67 10.76
C LEU A 36 -18.25 -15.22 11.89
N ALA A 37 -18.18 -13.94 12.17
CA ALA A 37 -17.39 -13.38 13.28
C ALA A 37 -17.80 -13.98 14.62
N LYS A 38 -19.11 -14.06 14.91
CA LYS A 38 -19.63 -14.71 16.11
C LYS A 38 -19.22 -16.18 16.23
N ARG A 39 -19.25 -16.91 15.13
CA ARG A 39 -18.80 -18.32 15.12
C ARG A 39 -17.31 -18.43 15.41
N ILE A 40 -16.49 -17.57 14.79
CA ILE A 40 -15.04 -17.51 15.02
C ILE A 40 -14.76 -17.20 16.49
N ARG A 41 -15.43 -16.20 17.08
CA ARG A 41 -15.27 -15.87 18.52
C ARG A 41 -15.53 -17.10 19.40
N LYS A 42 -16.66 -17.78 19.21
CA LYS A 42 -16.99 -18.99 19.97
C LYS A 42 -15.97 -20.11 19.81
N MET A 43 -15.43 -20.29 18.62
CA MET A 43 -14.36 -21.27 18.38
C MET A 43 -13.08 -20.93 19.14
N ILE A 44 -12.70 -19.65 19.17
CA ILE A 44 -11.53 -19.18 19.91
C ILE A 44 -11.76 -19.35 21.42
N GLU A 45 -12.93 -18.98 21.94
CA GLU A 45 -13.31 -19.16 23.34
C GLU A 45 -13.20 -20.63 23.77
N ALA A 46 -13.71 -21.55 22.94
CA ALA A 46 -13.65 -22.98 23.21
C ALA A 46 -12.22 -23.54 23.12
N ALA A 47 -11.43 -23.11 22.15
CA ALA A 47 -10.07 -23.61 21.93
C ALA A 47 -9.06 -23.14 22.98
N PHE A 48 -9.24 -21.91 23.51
CA PHE A 48 -8.28 -21.29 24.44
C PHE A 48 -8.83 -21.11 25.86
N SER A 49 -10.06 -21.54 26.12
CA SER A 49 -10.76 -21.39 27.43
C SER A 49 -10.76 -19.94 27.92
N VAL A 50 -11.00 -18.99 27.02
CA VAL A 50 -11.06 -17.54 27.29
C VAL A 50 -12.48 -17.05 27.01
N THR A 51 -12.86 -15.92 27.65
CA THR A 51 -14.09 -15.19 27.32
C THR A 51 -13.74 -13.95 26.52
N ILE A 52 -14.38 -13.78 25.35
CA ILE A 52 -14.17 -12.65 24.45
C ILE A 52 -15.44 -11.79 24.46
N LEU A 53 -15.29 -10.47 24.58
CA LEU A 53 -16.43 -9.55 24.59
C LEU A 53 -17.19 -9.62 23.25
N GLU A 54 -18.52 -9.57 23.31
CA GLU A 54 -19.37 -9.54 22.12
C GLU A 54 -19.10 -8.33 21.20
N SER A 55 -18.54 -7.26 21.76
CA SER A 55 -18.08 -6.09 20.99
C SER A 55 -17.00 -6.43 19.98
N GLU A 56 -16.19 -7.47 20.22
CA GLU A 56 -15.14 -7.90 19.29
C GLU A 56 -15.71 -8.55 18.02
N ASP A 57 -16.97 -8.99 18.04
CA ASP A 57 -17.66 -9.50 16.84
C ASP A 57 -17.71 -8.44 15.73
N TYR A 58 -17.87 -7.16 16.08
CA TYR A 58 -17.89 -6.07 15.10
C TYR A 58 -16.52 -5.83 14.46
N TYR A 59 -15.44 -5.92 15.23
CA TYR A 59 -14.08 -5.77 14.71
C TYR A 59 -13.67 -6.98 13.86
N LEU A 60 -14.05 -8.20 14.29
CA LEU A 60 -13.84 -9.40 13.50
C LEU A 60 -14.66 -9.37 12.21
N ALA A 61 -15.90 -8.90 12.24
CA ALA A 61 -16.73 -8.74 11.05
C ALA A 61 -16.13 -7.70 10.10
N ALA A 62 -15.66 -6.54 10.61
CA ALA A 62 -14.99 -5.53 9.80
C ALA A 62 -13.73 -6.10 9.11
N LEU A 63 -12.96 -6.92 9.82
CA LEU A 63 -11.82 -7.63 9.24
C LEU A 63 -12.28 -8.61 8.14
N LEU A 64 -13.32 -9.39 8.36
CA LEU A 64 -13.87 -10.33 7.36
C LEU A 64 -14.40 -9.60 6.13
N VAL A 65 -15.11 -8.47 6.32
CA VAL A 65 -15.55 -7.59 5.22
C VAL A 65 -14.35 -7.08 4.44
N SER A 66 -13.31 -6.61 5.11
CA SER A 66 -12.09 -6.14 4.44
C SER A 66 -11.40 -7.24 3.64
N LEU A 67 -11.40 -8.48 4.12
CA LEU A 67 -10.85 -9.62 3.41
C LEU A 67 -11.72 -10.08 2.22
N LYS A 68 -13.05 -9.93 2.33
CA LYS A 68 -14.02 -10.32 1.29
C LYS A 68 -14.22 -9.21 0.24
N SER A 69 -14.14 -7.95 0.66
CA SER A 69 -14.17 -6.77 -0.22
C SER A 69 -12.88 -6.59 -1.00
N THR A 70 -11.86 -7.40 -0.68
CA THR A 70 -10.76 -7.61 -1.60
C THR A 70 -11.30 -8.61 -2.65
N PRO A 71 -11.66 -8.19 -3.90
CA PRO A 71 -11.51 -9.10 -5.02
C PRO A 71 -10.10 -9.68 -4.84
N SER A 72 -9.74 -10.78 -5.45
CA SER A 72 -8.33 -11.18 -5.55
C SER A 72 -7.58 -10.05 -6.29
N ALA A 73 -7.53 -8.89 -5.67
CA ALA A 73 -6.84 -7.73 -6.11
C ALA A 73 -5.39 -8.10 -5.87
N GLY A 74 -4.72 -8.48 -6.94
CA GLY A 74 -3.30 -8.64 -6.97
C GLY A 74 -2.66 -7.42 -6.29
N LYS A 75 -1.46 -7.54 -5.84
CA LYS A 75 -0.73 -6.41 -5.26
C LYS A 75 -0.52 -5.35 -6.34
N ILE A 76 -0.57 -4.09 -5.97
CA ILE A 76 -0.19 -3.00 -6.87
C ILE A 76 1.31 -3.06 -7.09
N GLY A 77 1.73 -3.21 -8.36
CA GLY A 77 3.13 -3.16 -8.73
C GLY A 77 3.69 -1.74 -8.66
N VAL A 78 4.97 -1.61 -8.39
CA VAL A 78 5.66 -0.32 -8.43
C VAL A 78 6.89 -0.43 -9.35
N VAL A 79 6.99 0.47 -10.31
CA VAL A 79 8.15 0.61 -11.20
C VAL A 79 8.75 1.98 -11.00
N VAL A 80 10.06 2.04 -10.79
CA VAL A 80 10.84 3.28 -10.73
C VAL A 80 11.64 3.41 -12.01
N ALA A 81 11.44 4.47 -12.77
CA ALA A 81 12.20 4.76 -13.98
C ALA A 81 12.87 6.12 -13.85
N ALA A 82 14.21 6.16 -13.95
CA ALA A 82 14.97 7.37 -13.76
C ALA A 82 16.16 7.47 -14.73
N HIS A 83 16.48 8.69 -15.14
CA HIS A 83 17.66 8.96 -15.95
C HIS A 83 18.93 8.67 -15.16
N GLY A 84 19.92 8.11 -15.85
CA GLY A 84 21.20 7.70 -15.28
C GLY A 84 21.44 6.20 -15.38
N ARG A 85 22.59 5.76 -14.87
CA ARG A 85 23.03 4.35 -14.96
C ARG A 85 22.62 3.50 -13.75
N SER A 86 22.24 4.14 -12.64
CA SER A 86 21.90 3.47 -11.38
C SER A 86 20.92 4.27 -10.49
N SER A 87 20.32 5.33 -11.00
CA SER A 87 19.45 6.21 -10.21
C SER A 87 18.22 5.47 -9.70
N ALA A 88 17.52 4.76 -10.57
CA ALA A 88 16.37 3.95 -10.21
C ALA A 88 16.78 2.73 -9.38
N SER A 89 17.81 2.00 -9.81
CA SER A 89 18.31 0.81 -9.12
C SER A 89 18.71 1.10 -7.68
N SER A 90 19.41 2.21 -7.42
CA SER A 90 19.81 2.58 -6.05
C SER A 90 18.62 2.87 -5.14
N MET A 91 17.60 3.58 -5.63
CA MET A 91 16.38 3.83 -4.87
C MET A 91 15.61 2.53 -4.56
N VAL A 92 15.48 1.66 -5.57
CA VAL A 92 14.80 0.38 -5.44
C VAL A 92 15.52 -0.54 -4.47
N GLU A 93 16.85 -0.62 -4.52
CA GLU A 93 17.68 -1.42 -3.62
C GLU A 93 17.43 -1.02 -2.15
N VAL A 94 17.53 0.27 -1.84
CA VAL A 94 17.29 0.78 -0.47
C VAL A 94 15.89 0.43 0.01
N VAL A 95 14.87 0.66 -0.80
CA VAL A 95 13.47 0.42 -0.39
C VAL A 95 13.18 -1.08 -0.27
N SER A 96 13.72 -1.91 -1.16
CA SER A 96 13.57 -3.37 -1.09
C SER A 96 14.20 -3.94 0.18
N GLN A 97 15.36 -3.45 0.59
CA GLN A 97 16.01 -3.86 1.82
C GLN A 97 15.23 -3.42 3.07
N LEU A 98 14.64 -2.22 3.05
CA LEU A 98 13.87 -1.70 4.18
C LEU A 98 12.51 -2.40 4.36
N LEU A 99 11.82 -2.72 3.27
CA LEU A 99 10.43 -3.21 3.31
C LEU A 99 10.28 -4.70 2.98
N GLY A 100 11.30 -5.35 2.42
CA GLY A 100 11.25 -6.77 2.05
C GLY A 100 10.20 -7.07 0.96
N VAL A 101 10.05 -6.19 -0.04
CA VAL A 101 9.01 -6.30 -1.07
C VAL A 101 9.56 -6.86 -2.38
N GLU A 102 8.70 -7.60 -3.11
CA GLU A 102 9.05 -8.24 -4.37
C GLU A 102 8.47 -7.53 -5.61
N GLN A 103 7.33 -6.83 -5.46
CA GLN A 103 6.63 -6.15 -6.56
C GLN A 103 7.18 -4.74 -6.82
N LEU A 104 8.50 -4.61 -6.85
CA LEU A 104 9.21 -3.35 -7.11
C LEU A 104 10.33 -3.61 -8.13
N ARG A 105 10.37 -2.80 -9.20
CA ARG A 105 11.39 -2.90 -10.27
C ARG A 105 11.98 -1.53 -10.59
N ALA A 106 13.24 -1.57 -11.01
CA ALA A 106 13.97 -0.38 -11.45
C ALA A 106 14.22 -0.41 -12.96
N VAL A 107 14.14 0.74 -13.59
CA VAL A 107 14.56 0.96 -14.97
C VAL A 107 15.50 2.16 -15.02
N ASP A 108 16.79 1.89 -15.10
CA ASP A 108 17.79 2.92 -15.31
C ASP A 108 17.86 3.28 -16.81
N MET A 109 17.84 4.57 -17.09
CA MET A 109 17.83 5.11 -18.45
C MET A 109 19.05 6.02 -18.67
N PRO A 110 20.18 5.48 -19.12
CA PRO A 110 21.30 6.31 -19.57
C PRO A 110 20.85 7.36 -20.60
N LEU A 111 21.47 8.54 -20.57
CA LEU A 111 21.06 9.67 -21.41
C LEU A 111 21.17 9.42 -22.92
N ASP A 112 21.95 8.42 -23.31
CA ASP A 112 22.09 7.94 -24.69
C ASP A 112 21.03 6.90 -25.10
N MET A 113 20.14 6.52 -24.17
CA MET A 113 19.05 5.58 -24.46
C MET A 113 17.94 6.27 -25.28
N SER A 114 17.51 5.62 -26.36
CA SER A 114 16.39 6.13 -27.14
C SER A 114 15.06 5.99 -26.39
N PRO A 115 14.09 6.91 -26.60
CA PRO A 115 12.77 6.82 -25.97
C PRO A 115 12.04 5.49 -26.20
N LYS A 116 12.21 4.92 -27.39
CA LYS A 116 11.61 3.62 -27.74
C LYS A 116 12.16 2.49 -26.88
N VAL A 117 13.47 2.43 -26.70
CA VAL A 117 14.12 1.41 -25.84
C VAL A 117 13.75 1.62 -24.38
N ALA A 118 13.63 2.87 -23.93
CA ALA A 118 13.18 3.20 -22.58
C ALA A 118 11.74 2.67 -22.36
N LEU A 119 10.82 2.94 -23.28
CA LEU A 119 9.45 2.45 -23.22
C LEU A 119 9.39 0.92 -23.14
N GLU A 120 10.10 0.21 -24.03
CA GLU A 120 10.15 -1.26 -24.05
C GLU A 120 10.63 -1.84 -22.71
N LYS A 121 11.64 -1.23 -22.09
CA LYS A 121 12.13 -1.64 -20.76
C LYS A 121 11.12 -1.39 -19.65
N ILE A 122 10.43 -0.24 -19.68
CA ILE A 122 9.39 0.09 -18.70
C ILE A 122 8.20 -0.86 -18.86
N GLU A 123 7.76 -1.14 -20.09
CA GLU A 123 6.69 -2.11 -20.36
C GLU A 123 7.01 -3.50 -19.80
N LYS A 124 8.23 -3.96 -20.01
CA LYS A 124 8.69 -5.23 -19.46
C LYS A 124 8.62 -5.22 -17.93
N ALA A 125 9.13 -4.17 -17.28
CA ALA A 125 9.10 -4.05 -15.82
C ALA A 125 7.65 -3.98 -15.29
N VAL A 126 6.75 -3.26 -16.00
CA VAL A 126 5.33 -3.18 -15.67
C VAL A 126 4.66 -4.56 -15.74
N LEU A 127 4.94 -5.34 -16.78
CA LEU A 127 4.40 -6.70 -16.89
C LEU A 127 4.92 -7.63 -15.79
N GLU A 128 6.19 -7.49 -15.40
CA GLU A 128 6.80 -8.30 -14.33
C GLU A 128 6.20 -8.05 -12.95
N VAL A 129 5.77 -6.81 -12.64
CA VAL A 129 5.22 -6.47 -11.32
C VAL A 129 3.70 -6.47 -11.28
N ASN A 130 3.03 -6.55 -12.43
CA ASN A 130 1.58 -6.51 -12.48
C ASN A 130 0.96 -7.83 -12.00
N ASP A 131 0.21 -7.75 -10.93
CA ASP A 131 -0.56 -8.87 -10.35
C ASP A 131 -2.08 -8.64 -10.50
N GLY A 132 -2.49 -7.89 -11.53
CA GLY A 132 -3.89 -7.63 -11.88
C GLY A 132 -4.49 -6.35 -11.29
N SER A 133 -3.88 -5.73 -10.28
CA SER A 133 -4.36 -4.49 -9.67
C SER A 133 -3.80 -3.21 -10.31
N GLY A 134 -2.93 -3.36 -11.30
CA GLY A 134 -2.27 -2.26 -12.00
C GLY A 134 -0.94 -1.88 -11.36
N VAL A 135 -0.31 -0.85 -11.93
CA VAL A 135 1.07 -0.47 -11.61
C VAL A 135 1.19 1.04 -11.40
N LEU A 136 1.91 1.42 -10.35
CA LEU A 136 2.35 2.78 -10.10
C LEU A 136 3.74 2.97 -10.71
N LEU A 137 3.85 3.84 -11.71
CA LEU A 137 5.12 4.21 -12.35
C LEU A 137 5.63 5.51 -11.72
N LEU A 138 6.80 5.45 -11.12
CA LEU A 138 7.47 6.59 -10.49
C LEU A 138 8.62 7.03 -11.39
N VAL A 139 8.60 8.29 -11.84
CA VAL A 139 9.58 8.83 -12.78
C VAL A 139 10.29 10.06 -12.22
N ASP A 140 11.52 10.29 -12.64
CA ASP A 140 12.28 11.46 -12.21
C ASP A 140 11.89 12.73 -12.98
N MET A 141 11.48 12.60 -14.24
CA MET A 141 11.11 13.73 -15.11
C MET A 141 9.75 13.49 -15.77
N GLY A 142 8.95 14.55 -15.82
CA GLY A 142 7.59 14.51 -16.35
C GLY A 142 7.46 14.13 -17.84
N SER A 143 8.55 14.19 -18.63
CA SER A 143 8.55 13.71 -20.01
C SER A 143 8.19 12.23 -20.14
N LEU A 144 8.46 11.44 -19.11
CA LEU A 144 8.11 10.00 -19.06
C LEU A 144 6.65 9.74 -18.64
N ALA A 145 5.96 10.76 -18.14
CA ALA A 145 4.55 10.63 -17.73
C ALA A 145 3.64 10.30 -18.92
N THR A 146 4.04 10.65 -20.15
CA THR A 146 3.29 10.33 -21.38
C THR A 146 3.29 8.84 -21.71
N PHE A 147 4.24 8.06 -21.19
CA PHE A 147 4.35 6.64 -21.47
C PHE A 147 3.19 5.81 -20.90
N SER A 148 2.50 6.27 -19.88
CA SER A 148 1.38 5.53 -19.27
C SER A 148 0.29 5.15 -20.28
N GLN A 149 -0.02 6.02 -21.24
CA GLN A 149 -1.02 5.74 -22.27
C GLN A 149 -0.53 4.70 -23.29
N GLU A 150 0.75 4.78 -23.69
CA GLU A 150 1.35 3.81 -24.63
C GLU A 150 1.50 2.44 -23.97
N ILE A 151 1.95 2.40 -22.73
CA ILE A 151 2.03 1.16 -21.93
C ILE A 151 0.64 0.51 -21.86
N TYR A 152 -0.42 1.27 -21.55
CA TYR A 152 -1.77 0.73 -21.49
C TYR A 152 -2.22 0.13 -22.85
N ARG A 153 -1.93 0.83 -23.96
CA ARG A 153 -2.28 0.34 -25.32
C ARG A 153 -1.59 -0.98 -25.67
N HIS A 154 -0.32 -1.13 -25.27
CA HIS A 154 0.49 -2.29 -25.64
C HIS A 154 0.28 -3.47 -24.68
N THR A 155 0.06 -3.21 -23.39
CA THR A 155 0.05 -4.24 -22.33
C THR A 155 -1.32 -4.51 -21.73
N ASN A 156 -2.29 -3.61 -21.94
CA ASN A 156 -3.60 -3.58 -21.27
C ASN A 156 -3.48 -3.51 -19.73
N VAL A 157 -2.34 -3.08 -19.19
CA VAL A 157 -2.11 -2.87 -17.77
C VAL A 157 -2.44 -1.44 -17.39
N ARG A 158 -3.27 -1.25 -16.35
CA ARG A 158 -3.54 0.09 -15.81
C ARG A 158 -2.29 0.64 -15.15
N VAL A 159 -1.83 1.81 -15.61
CA VAL A 159 -0.66 2.49 -15.08
C VAL A 159 -1.02 3.90 -14.65
N ARG A 160 -0.59 4.30 -13.46
CA ARG A 160 -0.61 5.68 -12.98
C ARG A 160 0.83 6.18 -12.80
N THR A 161 1.13 7.36 -13.30
CA THR A 161 2.50 7.90 -13.27
C THR A 161 2.59 9.09 -12.32
N ILE A 162 3.63 9.08 -11.49
CA ILE A 162 4.01 10.17 -10.59
C ILE A 162 5.43 10.58 -10.95
N ASP A 163 5.63 11.86 -11.15
CA ASP A 163 6.93 12.47 -11.44
C ASP A 163 7.68 12.93 -10.18
N MET A 164 8.86 13.46 -10.39
CA MET A 164 9.75 13.96 -9.33
C MET A 164 10.08 12.91 -8.27
N VAL A 165 10.33 11.67 -8.71
CA VAL A 165 10.64 10.56 -7.80
C VAL A 165 11.89 10.84 -6.95
N THR A 166 11.79 10.49 -5.69
CA THR A 166 12.88 10.45 -4.71
C THR A 166 12.78 9.16 -3.91
N THR A 167 13.83 8.79 -3.18
CA THR A 167 13.80 7.60 -2.31
C THR A 167 12.62 7.63 -1.31
N ALA A 168 12.29 8.81 -0.77
CA ALA A 168 11.14 8.97 0.14
C ALA A 168 9.80 8.72 -0.58
N VAL A 169 9.66 9.17 -1.82
CA VAL A 169 8.47 8.91 -2.65
C VAL A 169 8.35 7.42 -2.96
N VAL A 170 9.45 6.74 -3.32
CA VAL A 170 9.45 5.28 -3.56
C VAL A 170 9.04 4.53 -2.30
N LEU A 171 9.63 4.87 -1.15
CA LEU A 171 9.33 4.23 0.13
C LEU A 171 7.85 4.33 0.48
N GLU A 172 7.27 5.54 0.41
CA GLU A 172 5.86 5.76 0.74
C GLU A 172 4.91 5.09 -0.26
N ALA A 173 5.22 5.16 -1.56
CA ALA A 173 4.44 4.51 -2.60
C ALA A 173 4.38 2.99 -2.41
N VAL A 174 5.53 2.36 -2.16
CA VAL A 174 5.62 0.91 -1.90
C VAL A 174 4.90 0.52 -0.60
N ARG A 175 5.05 1.32 0.46
CA ARG A 175 4.34 1.10 1.73
C ARG A 175 2.82 1.10 1.50
N LYS A 176 2.29 2.06 0.75
CA LYS A 176 0.86 2.14 0.42
C LYS A 176 0.41 1.01 -0.51
N ALA A 177 1.20 0.69 -1.53
CA ALA A 177 0.92 -0.40 -2.47
C ALA A 177 0.88 -1.79 -1.80
N SER A 178 1.59 -1.95 -0.69
CA SER A 178 1.63 -3.19 0.10
C SER A 178 0.50 -3.32 1.13
N MET A 179 -0.35 -2.31 1.29
CA MET A 179 -1.48 -2.36 2.22
C MET A 179 -2.59 -3.27 1.68
N VAL A 180 -3.26 -3.98 2.58
CA VAL A 180 -4.44 -4.78 2.23
C VAL A 180 -5.55 -3.86 1.72
N GLY A 181 -6.13 -4.20 0.56
CA GLY A 181 -7.17 -3.38 -0.07
C GLY A 181 -6.64 -2.10 -0.76
N ALA A 182 -5.35 -2.06 -1.06
CA ALA A 182 -4.75 -0.94 -1.80
C ALA A 182 -5.42 -0.77 -3.17
N ASP A 183 -5.81 0.47 -3.48
CA ASP A 183 -6.38 0.86 -4.77
C ASP A 183 -5.45 1.83 -5.50
N LEU A 184 -5.21 1.55 -6.78
CA LEU A 184 -4.24 2.29 -7.59
C LEU A 184 -4.60 3.78 -7.70
N ASP A 185 -5.87 4.10 -7.92
CA ASP A 185 -6.30 5.50 -8.08
C ASP A 185 -6.24 6.26 -6.75
N SER A 186 -6.60 5.62 -5.64
CA SER A 186 -6.49 6.19 -4.29
C SER A 186 -5.04 6.47 -3.90
N ILE A 187 -4.12 5.54 -4.22
CA ILE A 187 -2.69 5.74 -3.98
C ILE A 187 -2.18 6.89 -4.84
N TYR A 188 -2.51 6.92 -6.13
CA TYR A 188 -2.12 7.99 -7.03
C TYR A 188 -2.54 9.37 -6.50
N GLU A 189 -3.82 9.54 -6.10
CA GLU A 189 -4.31 10.81 -5.57
C GLU A 189 -3.59 11.25 -4.29
N THR A 190 -3.23 10.30 -3.44
CA THR A 190 -2.46 10.61 -2.22
C THR A 190 -1.01 10.98 -2.55
N MET A 191 -0.39 10.21 -3.43
CA MET A 191 1.04 10.34 -3.74
C MET A 191 1.37 11.56 -4.60
N ARG A 192 0.46 11.99 -5.50
CA ARG A 192 0.69 13.18 -6.35
C ARG A 192 0.94 14.46 -5.54
N ASN A 193 0.48 14.52 -4.30
CA ASN A 193 0.66 15.66 -3.39
C ASN A 193 1.70 15.38 -2.30
N PHE A 194 2.30 14.21 -2.27
CA PHE A 194 3.28 13.84 -1.26
C PHE A 194 4.59 14.62 -1.46
N ARG A 195 5.05 15.31 -0.41
CA ARG A 195 6.28 16.13 -0.42
C ARG A 195 7.35 15.65 0.55
N GLY A 196 7.13 14.49 1.19
CA GLY A 196 8.05 13.91 2.18
C GLY A 196 7.44 13.82 3.58
N TYR A 197 8.22 13.30 4.53
CA TYR A 197 7.79 13.00 5.90
C TYR A 197 7.97 14.18 6.86
N GLY A 198 7.54 15.34 6.50
CA GLY A 198 7.46 16.47 7.40
C GLY A 198 8.41 17.63 7.05
N HIS A 199 7.94 18.83 7.33
CA HIS A 199 8.77 19.99 7.52
C HIS A 199 9.25 19.95 8.96
N VAL A 200 10.57 19.97 9.16
CA VAL A 200 11.13 20.37 10.44
C VAL A 200 10.99 21.89 10.45
N ASP A 201 9.94 22.40 11.07
CA ASP A 201 9.84 23.80 11.42
C ASP A 201 10.99 24.08 12.42
N HIS A 202 12.07 24.68 11.95
CA HIS A 202 13.04 25.27 12.82
C HIS A 202 12.37 26.49 13.44
N GLU A 203 11.81 26.33 14.65
CA GLU A 203 11.51 27.47 15.48
C GLU A 203 12.83 28.22 15.69
N SER A 204 12.89 29.43 15.13
CA SER A 204 14.01 30.33 15.38
C SER A 204 14.06 30.57 16.92
N PRO A 205 15.25 30.49 17.55
CA PRO A 205 15.35 30.82 18.97
C PRO A 205 14.86 32.26 19.13
N THR A 206 13.76 32.43 19.82
CA THR A 206 13.29 33.76 20.24
C THR A 206 14.38 34.35 21.11
N ASP A 207 14.93 35.47 20.64
CA ASP A 207 15.85 36.32 21.40
C ASP A 207 15.32 36.56 22.81
N VAL A 208 15.95 35.94 23.78
CA VAL A 208 15.79 36.30 25.18
C VAL A 208 16.57 37.60 25.37
N LYS A 209 15.84 38.69 25.50
CA LYS A 209 16.38 39.97 26.00
C LYS A 209 16.56 39.91 27.52
#